data_46231d8ac2cdedfda4cc1df3ea87d2bd
#
_entry.id   46231d8ac2cdedfda4cc1df3ea87d2bd
#
_cell.length_a   1.000
_cell.length_b   1.000
_cell.length_c   1.000
_cell.angle_alpha   90.00
_cell.angle_beta   90.00
_cell.angle_gamma   90.00
#
_symmetry.space_group_name_H-M   'P 1'
#
loop_
_entity.id
_entity.type
_entity.pdbx_description
1 polymer ?
#
loop_
_entity_poly.entity_id
_entity_poly.type
_entity_poly.pdbx_seq_one_letter_code
_entity_poly.pdbx_strand_id
1 'polypeptide(L)'
;MIISIAVLVSPALTVVSLVILVAIILLVVGIEKVLSGIFIPSKSRWGSIGLGIIVIILSIIVLSFPVGTTAFLIILLAIALLIDGIARVIHGLGDKTSRSWSRMFRIAAGVIAIILALVIIASPVIGAALIGILLGIALLIIGIEIIARGISGRKTSVTRS
;
A
#
# COMPACT_ATOMS: atom_id res chain seq x y z
N MET A 1 -18.21 5.74 -4.51
CA MET A 1 -19.14 5.11 -3.56
C MET A 1 -19.47 3.66 -3.91
N ILE A 2 -19.90 3.33 -5.14
CA ILE A 2 -20.23 1.92 -5.52
C ILE A 2 -19.04 0.99 -5.33
N ILE A 3 -17.83 1.39 -5.73
CA ILE A 3 -16.60 0.63 -5.57
C ILE A 3 -16.28 0.40 -4.08
N SER A 4 -16.49 1.39 -3.22
CA SER A 4 -16.23 1.28 -1.78
C SER A 4 -17.15 0.27 -1.09
N ILE A 5 -18.41 0.17 -1.55
CA ILE A 5 -19.37 -0.82 -1.06
C ILE A 5 -18.96 -2.23 -1.51
N ALA A 6 -18.53 -2.39 -2.76
CA ALA A 6 -18.03 -3.66 -3.29
C ALA A 6 -16.79 -4.15 -2.52
N VAL A 7 -15.89 -3.23 -2.15
CA VAL A 7 -14.70 -3.51 -1.33
C VAL A 7 -15.07 -4.03 0.06
N LEU A 8 -16.11 -3.47 0.68
CA LEU A 8 -16.58 -3.90 2.00
C LEU A 8 -17.26 -5.28 1.98
N VAL A 9 -17.91 -5.65 0.87
CA VAL A 9 -18.60 -6.94 0.73
C VAL A 9 -17.60 -8.09 0.53
N SER A 10 -16.46 -7.86 -0.13
CA SER A 10 -15.46 -8.89 -0.43
C SER A 10 -14.04 -8.37 -0.27
N PRO A 11 -13.59 -8.05 0.95
CA PRO A 11 -12.30 -7.38 1.17
C PRO A 11 -11.09 -8.18 0.67
N ALA A 12 -11.11 -9.50 0.79
CA ALA A 12 -10.02 -10.34 0.32
C ALA A 12 -9.89 -10.36 -1.21
N LEU A 13 -11.02 -10.43 -1.93
CA LEU A 13 -11.04 -10.37 -3.40
C LEU A 13 -10.58 -9.01 -3.91
N THR A 14 -10.89 -7.94 -3.19
CA THR A 14 -10.45 -6.60 -3.54
C THR A 14 -8.93 -6.46 -3.47
N VAL A 15 -8.29 -6.99 -2.44
CA VAL A 15 -6.83 -6.96 -2.33
C VAL A 15 -6.18 -7.70 -3.50
N VAL A 16 -6.69 -8.89 -3.86
CA VAL A 16 -6.20 -9.65 -5.02
C VAL A 16 -6.38 -8.85 -6.32
N SER A 17 -7.56 -8.23 -6.51
CA SER A 17 -7.82 -7.41 -7.70
C SER A 17 -6.89 -6.20 -7.79
N LEU A 18 -6.57 -5.55 -6.67
CA LEU A 18 -5.60 -4.46 -6.63
C LEU A 18 -4.20 -4.94 -6.98
N VAL A 19 -3.79 -6.12 -6.50
CA VAL A 19 -2.49 -6.71 -6.83
C VAL A 19 -2.39 -7.00 -8.34
N ILE A 20 -3.46 -7.53 -8.94
CA ILE A 20 -3.53 -7.75 -10.40
C ILE A 20 -3.43 -6.42 -11.16
N LEU A 21 -4.15 -5.40 -10.73
CA LEU A 21 -4.13 -4.08 -11.36
C LEU A 21 -2.73 -3.47 -11.30
N VAL A 22 -2.08 -3.53 -10.13
CA VAL A 22 -0.70 -3.06 -9.95
C VAL A 22 0.26 -3.87 -10.84
N ALA A 23 0.08 -5.19 -10.95
CA ALA A 23 0.91 -6.02 -11.82
C ALA A 23 0.79 -5.62 -13.29
N ILE A 24 -0.41 -5.30 -13.77
CA ILE A 24 -0.62 -4.81 -15.14
C ILE A 24 0.08 -3.46 -15.35
N ILE A 25 -0.05 -2.54 -14.40
CA ILE A 25 0.65 -1.24 -14.46
C ILE A 25 2.18 -1.44 -14.48
N LEU A 26 2.71 -2.32 -13.61
CA LEU A 26 4.14 -2.63 -13.58
C LEU A 26 4.61 -3.25 -14.90
N LEU A 27 3.80 -4.10 -15.53
CA LEU A 27 4.11 -4.68 -16.82
C LEU A 27 4.25 -3.60 -17.90
N VAL A 28 3.31 -2.65 -17.94
CA VAL A 28 3.36 -1.50 -18.87
C VAL A 28 4.60 -0.65 -18.61
N VAL A 29 4.88 -0.32 -17.35
CA VAL A 29 6.07 0.45 -16.95
C VAL A 29 7.37 -0.31 -17.29
N GLY A 30 7.39 -1.63 -17.11
CA GLY A 30 8.53 -2.46 -17.47
C GLY A 30 8.81 -2.41 -18.98
N ILE A 31 7.78 -2.52 -19.81
CA ILE A 31 7.88 -2.40 -21.27
C ILE A 31 8.37 -1.00 -21.65
N GLU A 32 7.79 0.05 -21.07
CA GLU A 32 8.21 1.44 -21.29
C GLU A 32 9.71 1.63 -20.98
N LYS A 33 10.20 1.09 -19.84
CA LYS A 33 11.61 1.18 -19.47
C LYS A 33 12.55 0.45 -20.44
N VAL A 34 12.12 -0.70 -20.96
CA VAL A 34 12.91 -1.42 -21.98
C VAL A 34 12.95 -0.61 -23.27
N LEU A 35 11.81 -0.14 -23.77
CA LEU A 35 11.74 0.67 -24.98
C LEU A 35 12.53 1.97 -24.85
N SER A 36 12.38 2.67 -23.74
CA SER A 36 13.13 3.89 -23.43
C SER A 36 14.65 3.64 -23.40
N GLY A 37 15.09 2.53 -22.82
CA GLY A 37 16.50 2.14 -22.80
C GLY A 37 17.06 1.80 -24.20
N ILE A 38 16.21 1.37 -25.15
CA ILE A 38 16.62 1.07 -26.53
C ILE A 38 16.66 2.35 -27.37
N PHE A 39 15.63 3.20 -27.27
CA PHE A 39 15.45 4.35 -28.17
C PHE A 39 16.11 5.64 -27.68
N ILE A 40 16.33 5.80 -26.37
CA ILE A 40 16.93 7.01 -25.80
C ILE A 40 18.39 6.74 -25.41
N PRO A 41 19.39 7.35 -26.10
CA PRO A 41 20.80 7.20 -25.73
C PRO A 41 21.07 7.98 -24.45
N SER A 42 21.05 7.29 -23.31
CA SER A 42 21.40 7.86 -22.01
C SER A 42 22.56 7.11 -21.37
N LYS A 43 23.31 7.80 -20.50
CA LYS A 43 24.49 7.26 -19.79
C LYS A 43 24.15 6.02 -18.92
N SER A 44 22.85 5.75 -18.66
CA SER A 44 22.34 4.63 -17.86
C SER A 44 21.49 3.63 -18.68
N ARG A 45 21.73 3.52 -19.98
CA ARG A 45 20.96 2.68 -20.90
C ARG A 45 20.82 1.23 -20.42
N TRP A 46 21.93 0.60 -20.03
CA TRP A 46 21.96 -0.79 -19.57
C TRP A 46 21.20 -1.00 -18.26
N GLY A 47 21.25 -0.01 -17.36
CA GLY A 47 20.48 -0.03 -16.11
C GLY A 47 18.95 0.01 -16.36
N SER A 48 18.49 0.86 -17.27
CA SER A 48 17.06 0.95 -17.61
C SER A 48 16.53 -0.32 -18.27
N ILE A 49 17.29 -0.92 -19.19
CA ILE A 49 16.91 -2.18 -19.84
C ILE A 49 16.87 -3.32 -18.80
N GLY A 50 17.91 -3.45 -17.97
CA GLY A 50 17.97 -4.50 -16.94
C GLY A 50 16.82 -4.39 -15.93
N LEU A 51 16.55 -3.18 -15.42
CA LEU A 51 15.40 -2.93 -14.54
C LEU A 51 14.07 -3.21 -15.23
N GLY A 52 13.90 -2.81 -16.49
CA GLY A 52 12.68 -3.07 -17.26
C GLY A 52 12.41 -4.56 -17.41
N ILE A 53 13.43 -5.36 -17.73
CA ILE A 53 13.31 -6.83 -17.85
C ILE A 53 12.91 -7.45 -16.50
N ILE A 54 13.56 -7.05 -15.41
CA ILE A 54 13.23 -7.55 -14.06
C ILE A 54 11.77 -7.23 -13.72
N VAL A 55 11.32 -6.01 -13.98
CA VAL A 55 9.94 -5.59 -13.71
C VAL A 55 8.94 -6.39 -14.54
N ILE A 56 9.22 -6.66 -15.81
CA ILE A 56 8.37 -7.48 -16.68
C ILE A 56 8.27 -8.92 -16.12
N ILE A 57 9.40 -9.53 -15.78
CA ILE A 57 9.42 -10.90 -15.23
C ILE A 57 8.59 -10.96 -13.93
N LEU A 58 8.81 -10.01 -13.01
CA LEU A 58 8.04 -9.92 -11.77
C LEU A 58 6.54 -9.76 -12.04
N SER A 59 6.15 -8.91 -12.98
CA SER A 59 4.74 -8.70 -13.34
C SER A 59 4.09 -9.97 -13.87
N ILE A 60 4.79 -10.73 -14.71
CA ILE A 60 4.30 -12.00 -15.25
C ILE A 60 4.12 -13.03 -14.11
N ILE A 61 5.05 -13.12 -13.17
CA ILE A 61 4.94 -14.01 -12.00
C ILE A 61 3.70 -13.63 -11.16
N VAL A 62 3.51 -12.35 -10.89
CA VAL A 62 2.34 -11.86 -10.13
C VAL A 62 1.03 -12.19 -10.84
N LEU A 63 0.97 -12.01 -12.16
CA LEU A 63 -0.21 -12.34 -12.97
C LEU A 63 -0.49 -13.84 -13.04
N SER A 64 0.56 -14.67 -13.00
CA SER A 64 0.42 -16.13 -13.03
C SER A 64 -0.10 -16.71 -11.70
N PHE A 65 0.27 -16.10 -10.58
CA PHE A 65 -0.08 -16.58 -9.23
C PHE A 65 -0.56 -15.43 -8.33
N PRO A 66 -1.68 -14.75 -8.66
CA PRO A 66 -2.10 -13.53 -7.96
C PRO A 66 -2.43 -13.78 -6.48
N VAL A 67 -3.06 -14.89 -6.15
CA VAL A 67 -3.42 -15.24 -4.76
C VAL A 67 -2.16 -15.54 -3.94
N GLY A 68 -1.23 -16.33 -4.50
CA GLY A 68 0.04 -16.65 -3.85
C GLY A 68 0.90 -15.40 -3.62
N THR A 69 1.00 -14.55 -4.62
CA THR A 69 1.72 -13.28 -4.52
C THR A 69 1.09 -12.35 -3.49
N THR A 70 -0.24 -12.26 -3.47
CA THR A 70 -0.95 -11.47 -2.46
C THR A 70 -0.64 -11.97 -1.05
N ALA A 71 -0.70 -13.29 -0.82
CA ALA A 71 -0.36 -13.88 0.48
C ALA A 71 1.09 -13.58 0.87
N PHE A 72 2.03 -13.70 -0.05
CA PHE A 72 3.44 -13.38 0.17
C PHE A 72 3.64 -11.90 0.55
N LEU A 73 3.01 -10.98 -0.16
CA LEU A 73 3.08 -9.54 0.13
C LEU A 73 2.48 -9.22 1.51
N ILE A 74 1.39 -9.87 1.88
CA ILE A 74 0.75 -9.70 3.19
C ILE A 74 1.69 -10.18 4.31
N ILE A 75 2.38 -11.31 4.13
CA ILE A 75 3.35 -11.82 5.09
C ILE A 75 4.54 -10.85 5.22
N LEU A 76 5.07 -10.34 4.11
CA LEU A 76 6.13 -9.31 4.15
C LEU A 76 5.69 -8.05 4.90
N LEU A 77 4.47 -7.60 4.65
CA LEU A 77 3.89 -6.45 5.36
C LEU A 77 3.74 -6.75 6.86
N ALA A 78 3.33 -7.97 7.22
CA ALA A 78 3.22 -8.37 8.61
C ALA A 78 4.58 -8.41 9.32
N ILE A 79 5.63 -8.88 8.66
CA ILE A 79 7.00 -8.84 9.19
C ILE A 79 7.45 -7.38 9.39
N ALA A 80 7.21 -6.51 8.43
CA ALA A 80 7.53 -5.09 8.54
C ALA A 80 6.76 -4.44 9.72
N LEU A 81 5.47 -4.76 9.87
CA LEU A 81 4.64 -4.30 10.97
C LEU A 81 5.13 -4.82 12.33
N LEU A 82 5.62 -6.06 12.37
CA LEU A 82 6.22 -6.64 13.58
C LEU A 82 7.47 -5.86 14.00
N ILE A 83 8.36 -5.60 13.04
CA ILE A 83 9.59 -4.83 13.30
C ILE A 83 9.26 -3.41 13.75
N ASP A 84 8.31 -2.72 13.09
CA ASP A 84 7.86 -1.38 13.47
C ASP A 84 7.22 -1.38 14.87
N GLY A 85 6.40 -2.39 15.18
CA GLY A 85 5.79 -2.57 16.50
C GLY A 85 6.82 -2.72 17.61
N ILE A 86 7.81 -3.58 17.40
CA ILE A 86 8.94 -3.77 18.35
C ILE A 86 9.72 -2.47 18.50
N ALA A 87 10.05 -1.78 17.40
CA ALA A 87 10.76 -0.52 17.44
C ALA A 87 9.99 0.55 18.25
N ARG A 88 8.68 0.65 18.08
CA ARG A 88 7.82 1.58 18.84
C ARG A 88 7.83 1.27 20.33
N VAL A 89 7.76 0.00 20.71
CA VAL A 89 7.83 -0.40 22.13
C VAL A 89 9.20 -0.05 22.72
N ILE A 90 10.30 -0.39 22.05
CA ILE A 90 11.66 -0.08 22.51
C ILE A 90 11.86 1.42 22.66
N HIS A 91 11.48 2.21 21.64
CA HIS A 91 11.59 3.68 21.70
C HIS A 91 10.66 4.28 22.78
N GLY A 92 9.48 3.70 22.97
CA GLY A 92 8.56 4.13 24.03
C GLY A 92 9.10 3.87 25.43
N LEU A 93 9.88 2.80 25.64
CA LEU A 93 10.52 2.47 26.93
C LEU A 93 11.79 3.30 27.17
N GLY A 94 12.57 3.60 26.11
CA GLY A 94 13.83 4.32 26.19
C GLY A 94 13.68 5.84 26.34
N ASP A 95 12.59 6.42 25.90
CA ASP A 95 12.39 7.86 25.89
C ASP A 95 11.89 8.37 27.25
N LYS A 96 12.84 8.79 28.09
CA LYS A 96 12.57 9.35 29.43
C LYS A 96 12.16 10.85 29.40
N THR A 97 12.31 11.51 28.24
CA THR A 97 12.12 12.96 28.09
C THR A 97 10.74 13.32 27.54
N SER A 98 10.05 12.39 26.92
CA SER A 98 8.71 12.64 26.34
C SER A 98 7.63 12.69 27.42
N ARG A 99 6.61 13.54 27.15
CA ARG A 99 5.41 13.65 27.98
C ARG A 99 4.78 12.26 28.18
N SER A 100 4.48 11.87 29.40
CA SER A 100 4.00 10.53 29.81
C SER A 100 2.86 9.98 28.93
N TRP A 101 1.97 10.85 28.47
CA TRP A 101 0.85 10.52 27.59
C TRP A 101 1.29 10.02 26.20
N SER A 102 2.24 10.71 25.55
CA SER A 102 2.74 10.33 24.22
C SER A 102 3.53 9.02 24.25
N ARG A 103 4.24 8.77 25.33
CA ARG A 103 4.97 7.52 25.60
C ARG A 103 4.00 6.33 25.71
N MET A 104 2.94 6.48 26.49
CA MET A 104 1.94 5.44 26.69
C MET A 104 1.22 5.09 25.37
N PHE A 105 0.85 6.10 24.57
CA PHE A 105 0.27 5.87 23.22
C PHE A 105 1.22 5.13 22.29
N ARG A 106 2.51 5.45 22.31
CA ARG A 106 3.52 4.81 21.45
C ARG A 106 3.70 3.33 21.82
N ILE A 107 3.77 3.02 23.11
CA ILE A 107 3.86 1.64 23.60
C ILE A 107 2.58 0.87 23.26
N ALA A 108 1.42 1.41 23.54
CA ALA A 108 0.14 0.77 23.22
C ALA A 108 -0.01 0.50 21.73
N ALA A 109 0.30 1.47 20.88
CA ALA A 109 0.29 1.29 19.43
C ALA A 109 1.31 0.23 18.96
N GLY A 110 2.48 0.17 19.56
CA GLY A 110 3.50 -0.85 19.27
C GLY A 110 3.02 -2.27 19.65
N VAL A 111 2.42 -2.43 20.83
CA VAL A 111 1.86 -3.72 21.28
C VAL A 111 0.72 -4.17 20.36
N ILE A 112 -0.19 -3.28 20.01
CA ILE A 112 -1.27 -3.57 19.06
C ILE A 112 -0.69 -4.00 17.70
N ALA A 113 0.33 -3.30 17.18
CA ALA A 113 0.98 -3.64 15.93
C ALA A 113 1.61 -5.04 15.96
N ILE A 114 2.27 -5.42 17.07
CA ILE A 114 2.84 -6.76 17.25
C ILE A 114 1.74 -7.82 17.24
N ILE A 115 0.65 -7.61 17.97
CA ILE A 115 -0.47 -8.56 18.02
C ILE A 115 -1.09 -8.74 16.63
N LEU A 116 -1.34 -7.64 15.92
CA LEU A 116 -1.85 -7.67 14.54
C LEU A 116 -0.90 -8.41 13.60
N ALA A 117 0.39 -8.14 13.68
CA ALA A 117 1.40 -8.81 12.86
C ALA A 117 1.39 -10.33 13.09
N LEU A 118 1.31 -10.79 14.33
CA LEU A 118 1.25 -12.22 14.65
C LEU A 118 -0.03 -12.87 14.12
N VAL A 119 -1.18 -12.20 14.23
CA VAL A 119 -2.46 -12.67 13.67
C VAL A 119 -2.38 -12.79 12.15
N ILE A 120 -1.79 -11.80 11.47
CA ILE A 120 -1.63 -11.81 10.00
C ILE A 120 -0.68 -12.92 9.55
N ILE A 121 0.42 -13.15 10.27
CA ILE A 121 1.36 -14.25 9.97
C ILE A 121 0.68 -15.61 10.15
N ALA A 122 -0.14 -15.77 11.19
CA ALA A 122 -0.87 -17.00 11.45
C ALA A 122 -1.94 -17.28 10.37
N SER A 123 -2.56 -16.25 9.80
CA SER A 123 -3.58 -16.38 8.77
C SER A 123 -3.53 -15.21 7.78
N PRO A 124 -2.86 -15.36 6.62
CA PRO A 124 -2.81 -14.31 5.59
C PRO A 124 -4.19 -13.92 5.05
N VAL A 125 -5.18 -14.82 5.14
CA VAL A 125 -6.56 -14.52 4.73
C VAL A 125 -7.19 -13.45 5.65
N ILE A 126 -6.97 -13.57 6.97
CA ILE A 126 -7.41 -12.54 7.94
C ILE A 126 -6.67 -11.23 7.66
N GLY A 127 -5.37 -11.30 7.34
CA GLY A 127 -4.58 -10.14 6.95
C GLY A 127 -5.14 -9.44 5.72
N ALA A 128 -5.50 -10.20 4.68
CA ALA A 128 -6.14 -9.66 3.47
C ALA A 128 -7.47 -8.98 3.79
N ALA A 129 -8.30 -9.59 4.64
CA ALA A 129 -9.57 -9.02 5.04
C ALA A 129 -9.38 -7.70 5.82
N LEU A 130 -8.44 -7.65 6.78
CA LEU A 130 -8.13 -6.44 7.53
C LEU A 130 -7.63 -5.30 6.63
N ILE A 131 -6.68 -5.61 5.73
CA ILE A 131 -6.16 -4.62 4.77
C ILE A 131 -7.29 -4.14 3.85
N GLY A 132 -8.13 -5.04 3.35
CA GLY A 132 -9.26 -4.70 2.50
C GLY A 132 -10.26 -3.77 3.20
N ILE A 133 -10.61 -4.04 4.46
CA ILE A 133 -11.49 -3.19 5.26
C ILE A 133 -10.87 -1.79 5.47
N LEU A 134 -9.59 -1.73 5.85
CA LEU A 134 -8.88 -0.46 6.03
C LEU A 134 -8.81 0.36 4.74
N LEU A 135 -8.53 -0.30 3.61
CA LEU A 135 -8.54 0.34 2.28
C LEU A 135 -9.95 0.82 1.92
N GLY A 136 -10.99 0.02 2.20
CA GLY A 136 -12.38 0.39 1.96
C GLY A 136 -12.78 1.65 2.73
N ILE A 137 -12.44 1.72 4.01
CA ILE A 137 -12.67 2.90 4.86
C ILE A 137 -11.89 4.11 4.35
N ALA A 138 -10.60 3.93 4.01
CA ALA A 138 -9.77 5.01 3.49
C ALA A 138 -10.32 5.57 2.17
N LEU A 139 -10.72 4.69 1.23
CA LEU A 139 -11.33 5.09 -0.03
C LEU A 139 -12.68 5.80 0.18
N LEU A 140 -13.44 5.38 1.18
CA LEU A 140 -14.72 6.02 1.53
C LEU A 140 -14.49 7.45 2.04
N ILE A 141 -13.51 7.64 2.93
CA ILE A 141 -13.14 8.96 3.45
C ILE A 141 -12.65 9.86 2.31
N ILE A 142 -11.74 9.36 1.47
CA ILE A 142 -11.21 10.10 0.32
C ILE A 142 -12.34 10.44 -0.66
N GLY A 143 -13.26 9.50 -0.92
CA GLY A 143 -14.41 9.73 -1.78
C GLY A 143 -15.33 10.84 -1.28
N ILE A 144 -15.60 10.87 0.04
CA ILE A 144 -16.39 11.94 0.67
C ILE A 144 -15.64 13.28 0.56
N GLU A 145 -14.32 13.27 0.80
CA GLU A 145 -13.50 14.47 0.71
C GLU A 145 -13.50 15.07 -0.71
N ILE A 146 -13.36 14.23 -1.74
CA ILE A 146 -13.41 14.68 -3.14
C ILE A 146 -14.77 15.29 -3.47
N ILE A 147 -15.86 14.67 -3.02
CA ILE A 147 -17.21 15.20 -3.22
C ILE A 147 -17.37 16.55 -2.50
N ALA A 148 -16.93 16.64 -1.25
CA ALA A 148 -17.00 17.88 -0.48
C ALA A 148 -16.18 19.01 -1.12
N ARG A 149 -14.98 18.70 -1.61
CA ARG A 149 -14.14 19.68 -2.35
C ARG A 149 -14.77 20.06 -3.70
N GLY A 150 -15.37 19.10 -4.42
CA GLY A 150 -16.07 19.37 -5.69
C GLY A 150 -17.24 20.32 -5.52
N ILE A 151 -17.99 20.21 -4.42
CA ILE A 151 -19.09 21.10 -4.09
C ILE A 151 -18.58 22.47 -3.61
N SER A 152 -17.49 22.50 -2.83
CA SER A 152 -16.90 23.76 -2.32
C SER A 152 -16.06 24.50 -3.35
N GLY A 153 -15.51 23.82 -4.36
CA GLY A 153 -14.60 24.39 -5.38
C GLY A 153 -15.24 25.31 -6.41
N ARG A 154 -16.51 25.65 -6.27
CA ARG A 154 -17.20 26.57 -7.20
C ARG A 154 -17.05 28.05 -6.85
N LYS A 155 -16.13 28.42 -5.95
CA LYS A 155 -15.91 29.82 -5.53
C LYS A 155 -14.48 30.32 -5.69
N THR A 156 -13.79 29.98 -6.76
CA THR A 156 -12.63 30.75 -7.20
C THR A 156 -12.82 31.15 -8.65
N SER A 157 -13.87 31.95 -8.89
CA SER A 157 -13.95 32.74 -10.10
C SER A 157 -13.18 34.03 -9.89
N VAL A 158 -12.19 34.22 -10.74
CA VAL A 158 -11.96 35.47 -11.46
C VAL A 158 -12.09 36.73 -10.63
N THR A 159 -10.98 37.23 -10.12
CA THR A 159 -10.76 38.66 -10.09
C THR A 159 -9.50 38.93 -10.90
N ARG A 160 -9.71 39.12 -12.22
CA ARG A 160 -8.84 39.91 -13.07
C ARG A 160 -9.25 41.37 -12.86
N SER A 161 -8.36 42.15 -12.47
CA SER A 161 -8.25 43.57 -12.80
C SER A 161 -6.78 43.91 -12.95
#